data_1901ff841779257c32e3c370df90afaf
#
_entry.id   1901ff841779257c32e3c370df90afaf
#
_cell.length_a   1.000
_cell.length_b   1.000
_cell.length_c   1.000
_cell.angle_alpha   90.00
_cell.angle_beta   90.00
_cell.angle_gamma   90.00
#
_symmetry.space_group_name_H-M   'P 1'
#
loop_
_entity.id
_entity.type
_entity.pdbx_description
1 polymer ?
#
loop_
_entity_poly.entity_id
_entity_poly.type
_entity_poly.pdbx_seq_one_letter_code
_entity_poly.pdbx_strand_id
1 'polypeptide(L)'
;MGRNLPAACARVADSRAFNVVVFLVILANAAVLGLETYDGIREDAGGLLDTLNDVFLGVFVVELAIRITAFGARPQDFFRSGWNVFDFVVVAASFAPGLRENATLLRLARLARVVRIIRVLPDLRLLVTAMARSLPAVASLGVLTVVLLYVYGIVGWVIFDDHDPERYGTVGEAMLTLFVMLSLENLPENIDMGLELSSWTVLYFVSYTLIAAFLIFNLLIGVVINSLEQAHELEWQREQ
;
A
#
# COMPACT_ATOMS: atom_id res chain seq x y z
N MET A 1 -16.49 4.47 40.55
CA MET A 1 -16.64 3.31 39.63
C MET A 1 -15.81 3.40 38.34
N GLY A 2 -15.30 4.56 37.90
CA GLY A 2 -14.63 4.76 36.60
C GLY A 2 -13.15 4.34 36.48
N ARG A 3 -12.46 4.04 37.55
CA ARG A 3 -11.00 3.75 37.53
C ARG A 3 -10.61 2.34 37.03
N ASN A 4 -11.55 1.40 37.03
CA ASN A 4 -11.28 0.01 36.67
C ASN A 4 -11.54 -0.32 35.19
N LEU A 5 -12.29 0.53 34.47
CA LEU A 5 -12.66 0.28 33.07
C LEU A 5 -11.46 0.31 32.11
N PRO A 6 -10.56 1.32 32.14
CA PRO A 6 -9.40 1.32 31.26
C PRO A 6 -8.46 0.16 31.50
N ALA A 7 -8.23 -0.21 32.78
CA ALA A 7 -7.40 -1.36 33.13
C ALA A 7 -8.03 -2.70 32.72
N ALA A 8 -9.34 -2.81 32.72
CA ALA A 8 -10.06 -3.98 32.21
C ALA A 8 -9.95 -4.04 30.67
N CYS A 9 -10.17 -2.94 29.97
CA CYS A 9 -10.02 -2.84 28.52
C CYS A 9 -8.57 -3.16 28.08
N ALA A 10 -7.56 -2.67 28.80
CA ALA A 10 -6.16 -2.98 28.51
C ALA A 10 -5.89 -4.51 28.63
N ARG A 11 -6.36 -5.15 29.72
CA ARG A 11 -6.20 -6.60 29.88
C ARG A 11 -6.90 -7.40 28.78
N VAL A 12 -8.06 -6.94 28.33
CA VAL A 12 -8.79 -7.58 27.22
C VAL A 12 -8.02 -7.38 25.91
N ALA A 13 -7.60 -6.16 25.59
CA ALA A 13 -6.89 -5.81 24.36
C ALA A 13 -5.55 -6.57 24.22
N ASP A 14 -4.87 -6.83 25.35
CA ASP A 14 -3.59 -7.55 25.38
C ASP A 14 -3.77 -9.07 25.47
N SER A 15 -5.00 -9.56 25.68
CA SER A 15 -5.24 -11.00 25.84
C SER A 15 -5.07 -11.74 24.50
N ARG A 16 -4.44 -12.91 24.56
CA ARG A 16 -4.25 -13.79 23.40
C ARG A 16 -5.59 -14.21 22.79
N ALA A 17 -6.57 -14.52 23.64
CA ALA A 17 -7.90 -14.92 23.18
C ALA A 17 -8.59 -13.82 22.37
N PHE A 18 -8.54 -12.57 22.84
CA PHE A 18 -9.11 -11.43 22.12
C PHE A 18 -8.46 -11.24 20.76
N ASN A 19 -7.13 -11.29 20.70
CA ASN A 19 -6.39 -11.14 19.44
C ASN A 19 -6.69 -12.29 18.45
N VAL A 20 -6.85 -13.52 18.92
CA VAL A 20 -7.27 -14.67 18.10
C VAL A 20 -8.70 -14.48 17.57
N VAL A 21 -9.64 -14.03 18.42
CA VAL A 21 -11.02 -13.75 17.97
C VAL A 21 -11.04 -12.67 16.90
N VAL A 22 -10.32 -11.57 17.12
CA VAL A 22 -10.21 -10.48 16.11
C VAL A 22 -9.62 -11.00 14.79
N PHE A 23 -8.59 -11.84 14.86
CA PHE A 23 -7.99 -12.48 13.69
C PHE A 23 -9.01 -13.34 12.92
N LEU A 24 -9.76 -14.18 13.61
CA LEU A 24 -10.78 -15.03 13.00
C LEU A 24 -11.91 -14.20 12.36
N VAL A 25 -12.30 -13.10 13.00
CA VAL A 25 -13.29 -12.16 12.44
C VAL A 25 -12.76 -11.51 11.16
N ILE A 26 -11.49 -11.10 11.13
CA ILE A 26 -10.88 -10.56 9.90
C ILE A 26 -10.86 -11.61 8.78
N LEU A 27 -10.49 -12.86 9.09
CA LEU A 27 -10.51 -13.94 8.10
C LEU A 27 -11.93 -14.23 7.58
N ALA A 28 -12.91 -14.29 8.48
CA ALA A 28 -14.30 -14.49 8.09
C ALA A 28 -14.80 -13.34 7.21
N ASN A 29 -14.47 -12.10 7.55
CA ASN A 29 -14.80 -10.94 6.72
C ASN A 29 -14.12 -11.01 5.34
N ALA A 30 -12.85 -11.43 5.26
CA ALA A 30 -12.16 -11.63 4.00
C ALA A 30 -12.82 -12.71 3.14
N ALA A 31 -13.25 -13.82 3.76
CA ALA A 31 -13.96 -14.89 3.05
C ALA A 31 -15.30 -14.40 2.49
N VAL A 32 -16.08 -13.66 3.29
CA VAL A 32 -17.37 -13.07 2.84
C VAL A 32 -17.15 -12.11 1.67
N LEU A 33 -16.13 -11.24 1.74
CA LEU A 33 -15.79 -10.35 0.62
C LEU A 33 -15.36 -11.13 -0.63
N GLY A 34 -14.65 -12.24 -0.46
CA GLY A 34 -14.32 -13.14 -1.56
C GLY A 34 -15.57 -13.76 -2.20
N LEU A 35 -16.54 -14.20 -1.38
CA LEU A 35 -17.81 -14.75 -1.87
C LEU A 35 -18.66 -13.70 -2.61
N GLU A 36 -18.60 -12.43 -2.21
CA GLU A 36 -19.29 -11.33 -2.92
C GLU A 36 -18.81 -11.10 -4.36
N THR A 37 -17.65 -11.63 -4.74
CA THR A 37 -17.14 -11.51 -6.11
C THR A 37 -17.81 -12.46 -7.10
N TYR A 38 -18.53 -13.47 -6.60
CA TYR A 38 -19.26 -14.44 -7.44
C TYR A 38 -20.71 -13.96 -7.62
N ASP A 39 -21.09 -13.61 -8.85
CA ASP A 39 -22.40 -13.05 -9.18
C ASP A 39 -23.55 -13.96 -8.72
N GLY A 40 -23.46 -15.27 -8.95
CA GLY A 40 -24.50 -16.21 -8.52
C GLY A 40 -24.71 -16.23 -7.00
N ILE A 41 -23.62 -16.19 -6.21
CA ILE A 41 -23.73 -16.16 -4.74
C ILE A 41 -24.29 -14.80 -4.29
N ARG A 42 -23.95 -13.72 -4.97
CA ARG A 42 -24.46 -12.39 -4.66
C ARG A 42 -25.95 -12.25 -4.99
N GLU A 43 -26.43 -12.88 -6.06
CA GLU A 43 -27.85 -12.91 -6.40
C GLU A 43 -28.67 -13.71 -5.37
N ASP A 44 -28.17 -14.89 -4.96
CA ASP A 44 -28.89 -15.78 -4.05
C ASP A 44 -28.82 -15.37 -2.57
N ALA A 45 -27.67 -14.86 -2.12
CA ALA A 45 -27.34 -14.63 -0.71
C ALA A 45 -26.92 -13.18 -0.40
N GLY A 46 -27.09 -12.20 -1.29
CA GLY A 46 -26.60 -10.84 -1.15
C GLY A 46 -27.04 -10.16 0.14
N GLY A 47 -28.30 -10.32 0.54
CA GLY A 47 -28.81 -9.76 1.80
C GLY A 47 -28.14 -10.35 3.05
N LEU A 48 -27.80 -11.63 3.02
CA LEU A 48 -27.04 -12.27 4.09
C LEU A 48 -25.59 -11.74 4.15
N LEU A 49 -24.94 -11.63 2.99
CA LEU A 49 -23.56 -11.13 2.89
C LEU A 49 -23.48 -9.67 3.37
N ASP A 50 -24.43 -8.81 3.01
CA ASP A 50 -24.49 -7.43 3.50
C ASP A 50 -24.71 -7.37 5.01
N THR A 51 -25.60 -8.21 5.56
CA THR A 51 -25.81 -8.32 7.02
C THR A 51 -24.55 -8.75 7.75
N LEU A 52 -23.83 -9.75 7.21
CA LEU A 52 -22.55 -10.21 7.78
C LEU A 52 -21.50 -9.10 7.78
N ASN A 53 -21.39 -8.32 6.70
CA ASN A 53 -20.50 -7.18 6.62
C ASN A 53 -20.80 -6.11 7.68
N ASP A 54 -22.09 -5.84 7.95
CA ASP A 54 -22.49 -4.89 8.98
C ASP A 54 -22.17 -5.43 10.39
N VAL A 55 -22.35 -6.72 10.63
CA VAL A 55 -21.96 -7.39 11.88
C VAL A 55 -20.45 -7.28 12.08
N PHE A 56 -19.65 -7.61 11.07
CA PHE A 56 -18.19 -7.47 11.16
C PHE A 56 -17.77 -6.02 11.42
N LEU A 57 -18.39 -5.05 10.76
CA LEU A 57 -18.15 -3.63 11.05
C LEU A 57 -18.44 -3.30 12.51
N GLY A 58 -19.57 -3.76 13.04
CA GLY A 58 -19.94 -3.59 14.44
C GLY A 58 -18.88 -4.17 15.41
N VAL A 59 -18.39 -5.39 15.12
CA VAL A 59 -17.33 -6.01 15.90
C VAL A 59 -16.04 -5.18 15.85
N PHE A 60 -15.66 -4.65 14.69
CA PHE A 60 -14.47 -3.80 14.56
C PHE A 60 -14.60 -2.46 15.29
N VAL A 61 -15.80 -1.87 15.31
CA VAL A 61 -16.06 -0.66 16.10
C VAL A 61 -15.92 -0.92 17.59
N VAL A 62 -16.46 -2.03 18.07
CA VAL A 62 -16.34 -2.45 19.49
C VAL A 62 -14.87 -2.73 19.85
N GLU A 63 -14.15 -3.45 18.99
CA GLU A 63 -12.72 -3.72 19.14
C GLU A 63 -11.91 -2.42 19.25
N LEU A 64 -12.16 -1.47 18.33
CA LEU A 64 -11.49 -0.18 18.31
C LEU A 64 -11.81 0.63 19.59
N ALA A 65 -13.09 0.63 20.03
CA ALA A 65 -13.51 1.28 21.26
C ALA A 65 -12.80 0.71 22.49
N ILE A 66 -12.67 -0.62 22.59
CA ILE A 66 -11.92 -1.29 23.67
C ILE A 66 -10.47 -0.84 23.67
N ARG A 67 -9.82 -0.80 22.50
CA ARG A 67 -8.41 -0.39 22.35
C ARG A 67 -8.20 1.08 22.71
N ILE A 68 -9.07 1.98 22.29
CA ILE A 68 -8.98 3.42 22.63
C ILE A 68 -9.20 3.61 24.14
N THR A 69 -10.21 2.94 24.71
CA THR A 69 -10.53 3.03 26.16
C THR A 69 -9.40 2.48 27.03
N ALA A 70 -8.60 1.53 26.54
CA ALA A 70 -7.44 0.99 27.22
C ALA A 70 -6.39 2.06 27.58
N PHE A 71 -6.30 3.17 26.81
CA PHE A 71 -5.41 4.30 27.11
C PHE A 71 -5.90 5.21 28.24
N GLY A 72 -7.11 4.99 28.75
CA GLY A 72 -7.64 5.67 29.93
C GLY A 72 -7.74 7.17 29.78
N ALA A 73 -7.04 7.91 30.67
CA ALA A 73 -7.11 9.38 30.70
C ALA A 73 -6.38 10.07 29.53
N ARG A 74 -5.64 9.33 28.70
CA ARG A 74 -4.86 9.88 27.58
C ARG A 74 -5.18 9.15 26.27
N PRO A 75 -6.39 9.25 25.73
CA PRO A 75 -6.76 8.60 24.48
C PRO A 75 -5.93 9.09 23.28
N GLN A 76 -5.30 10.26 23.40
CA GLN A 76 -4.38 10.81 22.39
C GLN A 76 -3.14 9.91 22.17
N ASP A 77 -2.70 9.18 23.21
CA ASP A 77 -1.55 8.29 23.11
C ASP A 77 -1.83 7.08 22.21
N PHE A 78 -3.12 6.75 21.98
CA PHE A 78 -3.52 5.77 20.97
C PHE A 78 -3.02 6.14 19.56
N PHE A 79 -3.11 7.41 19.18
CA PHE A 79 -2.72 7.91 17.86
C PHE A 79 -1.20 8.06 17.65
N ARG A 80 -0.38 7.85 18.69
CA ARG A 80 1.08 7.82 18.55
C ARG A 80 1.60 6.58 17.82
N SER A 81 0.83 5.52 17.76
CA SER A 81 1.17 4.31 17.01
C SER A 81 0.57 4.36 15.61
N GLY A 82 1.40 4.25 14.57
CA GLY A 82 0.94 4.20 13.18
C GLY A 82 -0.07 3.07 12.92
N TRP A 83 0.10 1.93 13.59
CA TRP A 83 -0.83 0.81 13.49
C TRP A 83 -2.21 1.13 14.08
N ASN A 84 -2.25 1.88 15.17
CA ASN A 84 -3.52 2.32 15.76
C ASN A 84 -4.23 3.35 14.88
N VAL A 85 -3.46 4.28 14.29
CA VAL A 85 -3.98 5.26 13.33
C VAL A 85 -4.55 4.54 12.11
N PHE A 86 -3.84 3.57 11.58
CA PHE A 86 -4.30 2.76 10.45
C PHE A 86 -5.64 2.07 10.76
N ASP A 87 -5.78 1.39 11.91
CA ASP A 87 -7.03 0.77 12.31
C ASP A 87 -8.18 1.78 12.44
N PHE A 88 -7.89 2.93 13.06
CA PHE A 88 -8.87 3.98 13.21
C PHE A 88 -9.36 4.50 11.86
N VAL A 89 -8.43 4.79 10.94
CA VAL A 89 -8.76 5.30 9.60
C VAL A 89 -9.58 4.28 8.81
N VAL A 90 -9.22 3.00 8.84
CA VAL A 90 -9.93 1.94 8.12
C VAL A 90 -11.37 1.78 8.63
N VAL A 91 -11.59 1.84 9.94
CA VAL A 91 -12.93 1.74 10.52
C VAL A 91 -13.71 3.04 10.27
N ALA A 92 -13.11 4.21 10.53
CA ALA A 92 -13.75 5.52 10.36
C ALA A 92 -14.15 5.78 8.90
N ALA A 93 -13.34 5.38 7.93
CA ALA A 93 -13.63 5.48 6.50
C ALA A 93 -14.97 4.83 6.13
N SER A 94 -15.37 3.74 6.84
CA SER A 94 -16.66 3.07 6.60
C SER A 94 -17.87 3.92 6.97
N PHE A 95 -17.67 5.01 7.70
CA PHE A 95 -18.74 5.94 8.14
C PHE A 95 -18.66 7.28 7.40
N ALA A 96 -17.64 7.50 6.56
CA ALA A 96 -17.48 8.79 5.88
C ALA A 96 -18.64 9.06 4.91
N PRO A 97 -19.22 10.26 4.96
CA PRO A 97 -20.21 10.70 3.96
C PRO A 97 -19.58 10.66 2.56
N GLY A 98 -20.35 10.25 1.56
CA GLY A 98 -19.85 10.11 0.18
C GLY A 98 -19.17 8.77 -0.15
N LEU A 99 -18.50 8.10 0.81
CA LEU A 99 -18.01 6.73 0.59
C LEU A 99 -19.14 5.71 0.52
N ARG A 100 -20.26 5.95 1.25
CA ARG A 100 -21.45 5.11 1.20
C ARG A 100 -22.27 5.27 -0.07
N GLU A 101 -22.17 6.43 -0.72
CA GLU A 101 -22.91 6.74 -1.95
C GLU A 101 -22.23 6.17 -3.19
N ASN A 102 -20.91 5.92 -3.11
CA ASN A 102 -20.13 5.34 -4.20
C ASN A 102 -19.82 3.86 -3.93
N ALA A 103 -20.47 2.97 -4.70
CA ALA A 103 -20.33 1.53 -4.54
C ALA A 103 -18.85 1.05 -4.65
N THR A 104 -18.05 1.68 -5.51
CA THR A 104 -16.63 1.35 -5.69
C THR A 104 -15.83 1.73 -4.46
N LEU A 105 -16.01 2.94 -3.93
CA LEU A 105 -15.33 3.42 -2.73
C LEU A 105 -15.73 2.60 -1.49
N LEU A 106 -17.01 2.23 -1.38
CA LEU A 106 -17.48 1.36 -0.32
C LEU A 106 -16.83 -0.03 -0.38
N ARG A 107 -16.66 -0.58 -1.58
CA ARG A 107 -15.96 -1.85 -1.79
C ARG A 107 -14.48 -1.75 -1.40
N LEU A 108 -13.79 -0.66 -1.77
CA LEU A 108 -12.41 -0.40 -1.35
C LEU A 108 -12.28 -0.26 0.17
N ALA A 109 -13.21 0.43 0.84
CA ALA A 109 -13.23 0.55 2.30
C ALA A 109 -13.43 -0.82 2.97
N ARG A 110 -14.25 -1.71 2.40
CA ARG A 110 -14.41 -3.09 2.87
C ARG A 110 -13.09 -3.87 2.72
N LEU A 111 -12.41 -3.77 1.57
CA LEU A 111 -11.11 -4.43 1.33
C LEU A 111 -10.03 -3.92 2.30
N ALA A 112 -10.00 -2.62 2.61
CA ALA A 112 -9.03 -2.06 3.55
C ALA A 112 -9.13 -2.70 4.94
N ARG A 113 -10.32 -3.20 5.35
CA ARG A 113 -10.48 -3.93 6.62
C ARG A 113 -9.70 -5.24 6.65
N VAL A 114 -9.55 -5.92 5.51
CA VAL A 114 -8.78 -7.17 5.42
C VAL A 114 -7.29 -6.92 5.61
N VAL A 115 -6.78 -5.76 5.16
CA VAL A 115 -5.38 -5.37 5.33
C VAL A 115 -4.98 -5.28 6.82
N ARG A 116 -5.95 -5.14 7.73
CA ARG A 116 -5.74 -5.18 9.19
C ARG A 116 -5.12 -6.50 9.69
N ILE A 117 -5.16 -7.56 8.88
CA ILE A 117 -4.49 -8.85 9.18
C ILE A 117 -3.00 -8.66 9.45
N ILE A 118 -2.35 -7.70 8.77
CA ILE A 118 -0.93 -7.37 8.93
C ILE A 118 -0.62 -6.99 10.38
N ARG A 119 -1.54 -6.28 11.04
CA ARG A 119 -1.36 -5.87 12.44
C ARG A 119 -1.43 -7.04 13.41
N VAL A 120 -2.31 -8.00 13.14
CA VAL A 120 -2.60 -9.10 14.06
C VAL A 120 -1.52 -10.18 13.99
N LEU A 121 -0.86 -10.32 12.84
CA LEU A 121 0.24 -11.25 12.64
C LEU A 121 1.59 -10.58 12.96
N PRO A 122 2.27 -10.99 14.07
CA PRO A 122 3.51 -10.33 14.52
C PRO A 122 4.60 -10.32 13.44
N ASP A 123 4.74 -11.43 12.71
CA ASP A 123 5.78 -11.58 11.68
C ASP A 123 5.53 -10.63 10.50
N LEU A 124 4.28 -10.51 10.02
CA LEU A 124 3.92 -9.58 8.96
C LEU A 124 4.08 -8.12 9.41
N ARG A 125 3.69 -7.83 10.65
CA ARG A 125 3.87 -6.50 11.24
C ARG A 125 5.35 -6.12 11.32
N LEU A 126 6.22 -7.05 11.73
CA LEU A 126 7.65 -6.84 11.79
C LEU A 126 8.21 -6.58 10.39
N LEU A 127 7.83 -7.41 9.40
CA LEU A 127 8.25 -7.28 8.01
C LEU A 127 7.87 -5.91 7.43
N VAL A 128 6.59 -5.51 7.54
CA VAL A 128 6.12 -4.21 7.02
C VAL A 128 6.81 -3.05 7.74
N THR A 129 7.05 -3.17 9.05
CA THR A 129 7.76 -2.12 9.81
C THR A 129 9.22 -2.01 9.37
N ALA A 130 9.89 -3.13 9.11
CA ALA A 130 11.26 -3.14 8.58
C ALA A 130 11.32 -2.51 7.18
N MET A 131 10.40 -2.89 6.29
CA MET A 131 10.29 -2.29 4.95
C MET A 131 10.04 -0.76 5.03
N ALA A 132 9.12 -0.31 5.90
CA ALA A 132 8.85 1.12 6.07
C ALA A 132 10.06 1.90 6.59
N ARG A 133 10.91 1.28 7.41
CA ARG A 133 12.15 1.90 7.91
C ARG A 133 13.24 2.03 6.83
N SER A 134 13.26 1.16 5.84
CA SER A 134 14.21 1.25 4.71
C SER A 134 13.77 2.27 3.64
N LEU A 135 12.49 2.68 3.63
CA LEU A 135 11.95 3.62 2.64
C LEU A 135 12.73 4.94 2.54
N PRO A 136 13.14 5.62 3.65
CA PRO A 136 13.86 6.89 3.55
C PRO A 136 15.19 6.77 2.80
N ALA A 137 15.91 5.67 2.94
CA ALA A 137 17.16 5.43 2.23
C ALA A 137 16.97 5.32 0.70
N VAL A 138 15.79 4.81 0.29
CA VAL A 138 15.41 4.60 -1.12
C VAL A 138 14.69 5.81 -1.71
N ALA A 139 14.11 6.67 -0.87
CA ALA A 139 13.26 7.78 -1.31
C ALA A 139 14.01 8.79 -2.22
N SER A 140 15.28 9.06 -1.95
CA SER A 140 16.09 9.99 -2.77
C SER A 140 16.27 9.48 -4.21
N LEU A 141 16.51 8.19 -4.38
CA LEU A 141 16.59 7.57 -5.71
C LEU A 141 15.21 7.51 -6.38
N GLY A 142 14.15 7.32 -5.62
CA GLY A 142 12.78 7.40 -6.13
C GLY A 142 12.45 8.79 -6.68
N VAL A 143 12.81 9.86 -5.95
CA VAL A 143 12.66 11.24 -6.43
C VAL A 143 13.46 11.46 -7.72
N LEU A 144 14.73 11.00 -7.77
CA LEU A 144 15.55 11.13 -8.97
C LEU A 144 14.93 10.37 -10.16
N THR A 145 14.35 9.20 -9.92
CA THR A 145 13.61 8.44 -10.95
C THR A 145 12.40 9.24 -11.47
N VAL A 146 11.63 9.86 -10.59
CA VAL A 146 10.49 10.71 -11.01
C VAL A 146 10.97 11.91 -11.83
N VAL A 147 12.07 12.54 -11.45
CA VAL A 147 12.67 13.65 -12.23
C VAL A 147 13.13 13.14 -13.60
N LEU A 148 13.78 11.97 -13.67
CA LEU A 148 14.17 11.35 -14.95
C LEU A 148 12.96 11.12 -15.85
N LEU A 149 11.90 10.49 -15.33
CA LEU A 149 10.66 10.24 -16.04
C LEU A 149 10.03 11.54 -16.56
N TYR A 150 10.03 12.58 -15.75
CA TYR A 150 9.45 13.86 -16.13
C TYR A 150 10.25 14.55 -17.25
N VAL A 151 11.57 14.62 -17.11
CA VAL A 151 12.44 15.26 -18.13
C VAL A 151 12.36 14.51 -19.46
N TYR A 152 12.54 13.18 -19.43
CA TYR A 152 12.41 12.36 -20.63
C TYR A 152 10.97 12.31 -21.14
N GLY A 153 9.96 12.37 -20.26
CA GLY A 153 8.56 12.45 -20.62
C GLY A 153 8.24 13.71 -21.43
N ILE A 154 8.76 14.88 -21.02
CA ILE A 154 8.62 16.12 -21.81
C ILE A 154 9.30 15.97 -23.16
N VAL A 155 10.53 15.47 -23.20
CA VAL A 155 11.26 15.27 -24.48
C VAL A 155 10.52 14.29 -25.38
N GLY A 156 10.02 13.18 -24.80
CA GLY A 156 9.24 12.19 -25.55
C GLY A 156 7.93 12.75 -26.09
N TRP A 157 7.21 13.50 -25.28
CA TRP A 157 6.01 14.22 -25.74
C TRP A 157 6.33 15.15 -26.92
N VAL A 158 7.35 15.99 -26.82
CA VAL A 158 7.73 16.93 -27.90
C VAL A 158 8.13 16.22 -29.20
N ILE A 159 8.72 15.01 -29.10
CA ILE A 159 9.20 14.29 -30.29
C ILE A 159 8.11 13.43 -30.94
N PHE A 160 7.22 12.83 -30.12
CA PHE A 160 6.37 11.73 -30.55
C PHE A 160 4.86 11.99 -30.45
N ASP A 161 4.39 13.15 -29.93
CA ASP A 161 2.97 13.44 -29.70
C ASP A 161 2.10 13.31 -30.96
N ASP A 162 2.60 13.79 -32.11
CA ASP A 162 1.90 13.66 -33.39
C ASP A 162 1.98 12.27 -34.00
N HIS A 163 3.02 11.48 -33.67
CA HIS A 163 3.28 10.19 -34.29
C HIS A 163 2.61 9.02 -33.50
N ASP A 164 2.65 9.08 -32.16
CA ASP A 164 2.03 8.11 -31.28
C ASP A 164 1.32 8.82 -30.11
N PRO A 165 0.16 9.43 -30.37
CA PRO A 165 -0.59 10.17 -29.36
C PRO A 165 -1.12 9.30 -28.23
N GLU A 166 -1.26 7.98 -28.43
CA GLU A 166 -1.70 7.06 -27.34
C GLU A 166 -0.65 6.91 -26.26
N ARG A 167 0.64 6.89 -26.63
CA ARG A 167 1.77 6.70 -25.69
C ARG A 167 2.46 8.00 -25.30
N TYR A 168 2.40 9.05 -26.16
CA TYR A 168 3.15 10.28 -25.97
C TYR A 168 2.29 11.55 -26.16
N GLY A 169 0.97 11.45 -26.29
CA GLY A 169 0.08 12.58 -26.53
C GLY A 169 0.01 13.59 -25.38
N THR A 170 0.38 13.17 -24.17
CA THR A 170 0.57 14.05 -23.00
C THR A 170 1.84 13.68 -22.26
N VAL A 171 2.38 14.62 -21.46
CA VAL A 171 3.54 14.34 -20.59
C VAL A 171 3.24 13.19 -19.62
N GLY A 172 1.99 13.08 -19.15
CA GLY A 172 1.57 11.99 -18.25
C GLY A 172 1.62 10.62 -18.93
N GLU A 173 1.14 10.51 -20.17
CA GLU A 173 1.19 9.28 -20.98
C GLU A 173 2.64 8.92 -21.33
N ALA A 174 3.44 9.90 -21.73
CA ALA A 174 4.88 9.70 -21.96
C ALA A 174 5.61 9.20 -20.71
N MET A 175 5.33 9.79 -19.54
CA MET A 175 5.89 9.32 -18.26
C MET A 175 5.44 7.89 -17.93
N LEU A 176 4.19 7.54 -18.20
CA LEU A 176 3.67 6.19 -17.98
C LEU A 176 4.36 5.18 -18.90
N THR A 177 4.52 5.51 -20.18
CA THR A 177 5.25 4.68 -21.15
C THR A 177 6.69 4.45 -20.72
N LEU A 178 7.38 5.51 -20.30
CA LEU A 178 8.74 5.41 -19.78
C LEU A 178 8.81 4.64 -18.45
N PHE A 179 7.80 4.77 -17.58
CA PHE A 179 7.72 3.99 -16.35
C PHE A 179 7.62 2.49 -16.64
N VAL A 180 6.83 2.09 -17.63
CA VAL A 180 6.78 0.67 -18.08
C VAL A 180 8.15 0.26 -18.63
N MET A 181 8.82 1.12 -19.39
CA MET A 181 10.17 0.83 -19.89
C MET A 181 11.25 0.71 -18.81
N LEU A 182 11.02 1.14 -17.55
CA LEU A 182 11.93 0.84 -16.43
C LEU A 182 12.08 -0.66 -16.17
N SER A 183 11.06 -1.46 -16.48
CA SER A 183 11.13 -2.92 -16.41
C SER A 183 11.78 -3.56 -17.64
N LEU A 184 12.28 -2.76 -18.58
CA LEU A 184 12.79 -3.13 -19.91
C LEU A 184 11.72 -3.75 -20.82
N GLU A 185 10.45 -3.60 -20.46
CA GLU A 185 9.33 -4.00 -21.28
C GLU A 185 9.06 -2.94 -22.39
N ASN A 186 8.57 -3.40 -23.52
CA ASN A 186 8.21 -2.56 -24.68
C ASN A 186 9.35 -1.69 -25.25
N LEU A 187 10.62 -1.96 -24.87
CA LEU A 187 11.77 -1.22 -25.40
C LEU A 187 11.95 -1.43 -26.91
N PRO A 188 11.87 -2.66 -27.47
CA PRO A 188 11.97 -2.86 -28.92
C PRO A 188 10.87 -2.12 -29.69
N GLU A 189 9.62 -2.20 -29.24
CA GLU A 189 8.48 -1.56 -29.89
C GLU A 189 8.60 -0.02 -29.89
N ASN A 190 9.12 0.56 -28.82
CA ASN A 190 9.36 2.00 -28.75
C ASN A 190 10.53 2.42 -29.64
N ILE A 191 11.58 1.61 -29.74
CA ILE A 191 12.70 1.87 -30.68
C ILE A 191 12.20 1.76 -32.12
N ASP A 192 11.44 0.74 -32.46
CA ASP A 192 10.91 0.54 -33.82
C ASP A 192 10.00 1.70 -34.24
N MET A 193 9.08 2.12 -33.37
CA MET A 193 8.24 3.29 -33.56
C MET A 193 9.09 4.56 -33.78
N GLY A 194 10.11 4.76 -32.95
CA GLY A 194 10.98 5.91 -33.09
C GLY A 194 11.79 5.90 -34.40
N LEU A 195 12.23 4.72 -34.87
CA LEU A 195 12.95 4.57 -36.14
C LEU A 195 12.09 4.93 -37.36
N GLU A 196 10.78 4.75 -37.28
CA GLU A 196 9.85 5.23 -38.33
C GLU A 196 9.91 6.75 -38.48
N LEU A 197 10.16 7.48 -37.38
CA LEU A 197 10.28 8.94 -37.42
C LEU A 197 11.70 9.38 -37.82
N SER A 198 12.74 8.84 -37.13
CA SER A 198 14.14 9.19 -37.41
C SER A 198 15.11 8.27 -36.71
N SER A 199 16.26 8.00 -37.32
CA SER A 199 17.34 7.22 -36.69
C SER A 199 17.91 7.84 -35.39
N TRP A 200 17.77 9.16 -35.21
CA TRP A 200 18.22 9.86 -33.99
C TRP A 200 17.37 9.53 -32.73
N THR A 201 16.15 9.06 -32.92
CA THR A 201 15.28 8.70 -31.80
C THR A 201 15.81 7.48 -31.01
N VAL A 202 16.62 6.63 -31.64
CA VAL A 202 17.32 5.55 -30.96
C VAL A 202 18.18 6.09 -29.81
N LEU A 203 18.84 7.23 -30.00
CA LEU A 203 19.66 7.84 -28.95
C LEU A 203 18.82 8.24 -27.72
N TYR A 204 17.58 8.72 -27.95
CA TYR A 204 16.65 9.03 -26.85
C TYR A 204 16.34 7.78 -26.03
N PHE A 205 15.92 6.68 -26.65
CA PHE A 205 15.56 5.45 -25.93
C PHE A 205 16.76 4.78 -25.28
N VAL A 206 17.91 4.72 -25.97
CA VAL A 206 19.14 4.13 -25.43
C VAL A 206 19.65 4.93 -24.23
N SER A 207 19.71 6.26 -24.34
CA SER A 207 20.18 7.11 -23.24
C SER A 207 19.26 7.00 -22.02
N TYR A 208 17.93 7.00 -22.23
CA TYR A 208 16.95 6.77 -21.17
C TYR A 208 17.20 5.42 -20.49
N THR A 209 17.29 4.34 -21.27
CA THR A 209 17.43 2.98 -20.73
C THR A 209 18.73 2.82 -19.93
N LEU A 210 19.84 3.38 -20.40
CA LEU A 210 21.11 3.33 -19.68
C LEU A 210 21.05 4.06 -18.34
N ILE A 211 20.46 5.26 -18.30
CA ILE A 211 20.31 6.03 -17.06
C ILE A 211 19.31 5.34 -16.12
N ALA A 212 18.19 4.85 -16.63
CA ALA A 212 17.18 4.14 -15.88
C ALA A 212 17.74 2.86 -15.24
N ALA A 213 18.47 2.05 -16.03
CA ALA A 213 19.14 0.85 -15.54
C ALA A 213 20.16 1.19 -14.44
N PHE A 214 20.96 2.23 -14.62
CA PHE A 214 21.91 2.70 -13.61
C PHE A 214 21.21 3.09 -12.30
N LEU A 215 20.09 3.79 -12.37
CA LEU A 215 19.29 4.16 -11.18
C LEU A 215 18.73 2.93 -10.47
N ILE A 216 18.18 1.96 -11.23
CA ILE A 216 17.62 0.73 -10.66
C ILE A 216 18.71 -0.10 -9.97
N PHE A 217 19.88 -0.27 -10.61
CA PHE A 217 21.00 -1.01 -10.00
C PHE A 217 21.48 -0.32 -8.72
N ASN A 218 21.61 1.01 -8.70
CA ASN A 218 21.98 1.75 -7.50
C ASN A 218 20.92 1.62 -6.40
N LEU A 219 19.64 1.58 -6.74
CA LEU A 219 18.55 1.33 -5.81
C LEU A 219 18.70 -0.06 -5.16
N LEU A 220 18.91 -1.11 -5.96
CA LEU A 220 19.08 -2.49 -5.49
C LEU A 220 20.30 -2.59 -4.57
N ILE A 221 21.43 -2.03 -4.98
CA ILE A 221 22.68 -2.02 -4.18
C ILE A 221 22.43 -1.29 -2.86
N GLY A 222 21.78 -0.13 -2.88
CA GLY A 222 21.47 0.64 -1.68
C GLY A 222 20.56 -0.11 -0.69
N VAL A 223 19.57 -0.84 -1.17
CA VAL A 223 18.71 -1.70 -0.34
C VAL A 223 19.52 -2.84 0.28
N VAL A 224 20.39 -3.50 -0.50
CA VAL A 224 21.24 -4.61 -0.02
C VAL A 224 22.20 -4.13 1.05
N ILE A 225 22.91 -3.03 0.81
CA ILE A 225 23.88 -2.47 1.79
C ILE A 225 23.15 -2.11 3.09
N ASN A 226 22.02 -1.38 3.01
CA ASN A 226 21.26 -1.00 4.20
C ASN A 226 20.75 -2.22 4.99
N SER A 227 20.36 -3.29 4.28
CA SER A 227 19.93 -4.54 4.93
C SER A 227 21.09 -5.25 5.64
N LEU A 228 22.29 -5.23 5.06
CA LEU A 228 23.48 -5.80 5.67
C LEU A 228 23.94 -5.00 6.91
N GLU A 229 23.91 -3.67 6.85
CA GLU A 229 24.21 -2.80 7.99
C GLU A 229 23.26 -3.06 9.16
N GLN A 230 21.94 -3.16 8.90
CA GLN A 230 20.97 -3.49 9.93
C GLN A 230 21.18 -4.89 10.55
N ALA A 231 21.56 -5.88 9.74
CA ALA A 231 21.85 -7.20 10.24
C ALA A 231 23.10 -7.19 11.17
N HIS A 232 24.11 -6.46 10.77
CA HIS A 232 25.36 -6.31 11.55
C HIS A 232 25.13 -5.59 12.88
N GLU A 233 24.32 -4.52 12.90
CA GLU A 233 23.93 -3.84 14.12
C GLU A 233 23.17 -4.75 15.10
N LEU A 234 22.30 -5.62 14.59
CA LEU A 234 21.56 -6.57 15.42
C LEU A 234 22.47 -7.67 16.01
N GLU A 235 23.49 -8.09 15.29
CA GLU A 235 24.50 -9.05 15.80
C GLU A 235 25.33 -8.40 16.91
N TRP A 236 25.81 -7.18 16.69
CA TRP A 236 26.58 -6.42 17.70
C TRP A 236 25.80 -6.21 19.00
N GLN A 237 24.51 -5.95 18.92
CA GLN A 237 23.64 -5.78 20.09
C GLN A 237 23.38 -7.10 20.86
N ARG A 238 23.57 -8.25 20.21
CA ARG A 238 23.43 -9.57 20.85
C ARG A 238 24.72 -10.05 21.55
N GLU A 239 25.84 -9.50 21.16
CA GLU A 239 27.15 -9.87 21.73
C GLU A 239 27.55 -8.98 22.93
N GLN A 240 26.81 -7.92 23.20
CA GLN A 240 26.95 -7.06 24.38
C GLN A 240 25.97 -7.47 25.48
#